data_95f5c6669906f4d241b75e3fafa2a1c3
#
_entry.id   95f5c6669906f4d241b75e3fafa2a1c3
#
_cell.length_a   1.000
_cell.length_b   1.000
_cell.length_c   1.000
_cell.angle_alpha   90.00
_cell.angle_beta   90.00
_cell.angle_gamma   90.00
#
_symmetry.space_group_name_H-M   'P 1'
#
loop_
_entity.id
_entity.type
_entity.pdbx_description
1 polymer ?
#
loop_
_entity_poly.entity_id
_entity_poly.type
_entity_poly.pdbx_seq_one_letter_code
_entity_poly.pdbx_strand_id
1 'polypeptide(L)'
;MLNIILPSLPYQRTVDPMWQEEMDVARGCGYSVCLFDAEQEKLYHQPNVAYPTLYRGWMLSEVEYQQLAHMTSLLVSTEMYLASHQANGWYDSITGFTPRGSIVAAGAAGVSVEFFLKQGGRCFVKGISKSFGSESVISSGAEFEALLQKHEVASKDLLFIREFVELSSQPEQRFFVVRKGAFGAAEAQLPETLKPALGALKNRWFYTVDVAYTQTGQPVIIEVGDGQVSDIKEWSVAELYSKVIHRLAELAA
;
A
#
# COMPACT_ATOMS: atom_id res chain seq x y z
N MET A 1 -16.52 -14.25 11.32
CA MET A 1 -17.32 -13.49 10.33
C MET A 1 -16.73 -12.09 10.23
N LEU A 2 -16.83 -11.43 9.05
CA LEU A 2 -16.26 -10.12 8.77
C LEU A 2 -17.26 -9.29 7.95
N ASN A 3 -17.32 -7.98 8.19
CA ASN A 3 -17.95 -7.05 7.27
C ASN A 3 -16.87 -6.56 6.28
N ILE A 4 -17.22 -6.51 5.00
CA ILE A 4 -16.37 -5.95 3.95
C ILE A 4 -17.07 -4.68 3.41
N ILE A 5 -16.38 -3.56 3.44
CA ILE A 5 -16.86 -2.33 2.81
C ILE A 5 -16.16 -2.20 1.47
N LEU A 6 -16.93 -2.09 0.39
CA LEU A 6 -16.44 -1.90 -0.98
C LEU A 6 -16.89 -0.55 -1.54
N PRO A 7 -16.16 0.03 -2.51
CA PRO A 7 -16.59 1.25 -3.17
C PRO A 7 -17.91 1.07 -3.93
N SER A 8 -18.75 2.07 -3.87
CA SER A 8 -19.90 2.21 -4.77
C SER A 8 -19.57 3.18 -5.90
N LEU A 9 -20.33 3.08 -6.98
CA LEU A 9 -20.38 4.19 -7.94
C LEU A 9 -20.94 5.44 -7.23
N PRO A 10 -20.39 6.63 -7.54
CA PRO A 10 -20.85 7.88 -6.98
C PRO A 10 -22.37 8.08 -7.16
N TYR A 11 -23.05 8.47 -6.10
CA TYR A 11 -24.51 8.71 -6.07
C TYR A 11 -25.38 7.50 -6.40
N GLN A 12 -24.80 6.27 -6.34
CA GLN A 12 -25.51 5.03 -6.67
C GLN A 12 -25.32 3.97 -5.58
N ARG A 13 -26.32 3.14 -5.37
CA ARG A 13 -26.26 1.98 -4.46
C ARG A 13 -25.74 0.72 -5.18
N THR A 14 -24.79 0.91 -6.08
CA THR A 14 -24.24 -0.15 -6.93
C THR A 14 -22.74 -0.18 -6.70
N VAL A 15 -22.17 -1.37 -6.55
CA VAL A 15 -20.72 -1.53 -6.42
C VAL A 15 -20.02 -0.96 -7.65
N ASP A 16 -18.86 -0.34 -7.45
CA ASP A 16 -17.99 0.02 -8.57
C ASP A 16 -17.63 -1.24 -9.36
N PRO A 17 -17.83 -1.27 -10.69
CA PRO A 17 -17.57 -2.45 -11.52
C PRO A 17 -16.19 -3.07 -11.34
N MET A 18 -15.16 -2.29 -11.01
CA MET A 18 -13.83 -2.79 -10.73
C MET A 18 -13.76 -3.70 -9.49
N TRP A 19 -14.76 -3.59 -8.59
CA TRP A 19 -14.87 -4.34 -7.34
C TRP A 19 -15.97 -5.39 -7.36
N GLN A 20 -16.61 -5.62 -8.51
CA GLN A 20 -17.72 -6.58 -8.64
C GLN A 20 -17.28 -8.00 -8.29
N GLU A 21 -16.13 -8.46 -8.81
CA GLU A 21 -15.60 -9.79 -8.51
C GLU A 21 -15.31 -9.96 -7.01
N GLU A 22 -14.69 -8.96 -6.37
CA GLU A 22 -14.46 -8.99 -4.92
C GLU A 22 -15.77 -9.08 -4.13
N MET A 23 -16.81 -8.36 -4.55
CA MET A 23 -18.13 -8.43 -3.92
C MET A 23 -18.71 -9.85 -4.00
N ASP A 24 -18.63 -10.47 -5.18
CA ASP A 24 -19.22 -11.80 -5.41
C ASP A 24 -18.46 -12.87 -4.61
N VAL A 25 -17.13 -12.81 -4.57
CA VAL A 25 -16.30 -13.71 -3.77
C VAL A 25 -16.54 -13.50 -2.28
N ALA A 26 -16.58 -12.25 -1.80
CA ALA A 26 -16.85 -11.93 -0.41
C ALA A 26 -18.19 -12.52 0.07
N ARG A 27 -19.24 -12.35 -0.74
CA ARG A 27 -20.57 -12.93 -0.48
C ARG A 27 -20.55 -14.46 -0.51
N GLY A 28 -19.82 -15.04 -1.47
CA GLY A 28 -19.62 -16.49 -1.56
C GLY A 28 -18.91 -17.08 -0.34
N CYS A 29 -18.02 -16.32 0.28
CA CYS A 29 -17.39 -16.68 1.57
C CYS A 29 -18.29 -16.43 2.80
N GLY A 30 -19.51 -15.92 2.61
CA GLY A 30 -20.45 -15.63 3.69
C GLY A 30 -20.17 -14.34 4.46
N TYR A 31 -19.33 -13.43 3.93
CA TYR A 31 -19.08 -12.12 4.53
C TYR A 31 -20.24 -11.14 4.24
N SER A 32 -20.48 -10.24 5.19
CA SER A 32 -21.44 -9.15 5.01
C SER A 32 -20.80 -8.05 4.17
N VAL A 33 -21.41 -7.66 3.05
CA VAL A 33 -20.88 -6.61 2.17
C VAL A 33 -21.69 -5.34 2.31
N CYS A 34 -21.00 -4.23 2.58
CA CYS A 34 -21.53 -2.87 2.62
C CYS A 34 -20.91 -2.04 1.50
N LEU A 35 -21.60 -1.01 1.06
CA LEU A 35 -21.09 -0.11 0.01
C LEU A 35 -20.84 1.28 0.58
N PHE A 36 -19.69 1.85 0.23
CA PHE A 36 -19.27 3.19 0.61
C PHE A 36 -19.15 4.09 -0.61
N ASP A 37 -19.85 5.19 -0.59
CA ASP A 37 -19.75 6.28 -1.56
C ASP A 37 -18.87 7.37 -0.96
N ALA A 38 -17.64 7.49 -1.45
CA ALA A 38 -16.67 8.45 -0.92
C ALA A 38 -17.04 9.91 -1.27
N GLU A 39 -17.69 10.15 -2.43
CA GLU A 39 -18.12 11.49 -2.82
C GLU A 39 -19.30 12.01 -1.98
N GLN A 40 -20.20 11.10 -1.60
CA GLN A 40 -21.31 11.44 -0.70
C GLN A 40 -20.97 11.25 0.78
N GLU A 41 -19.79 10.73 1.10
CA GLU A 41 -19.40 10.37 2.47
C GLU A 41 -20.48 9.49 3.13
N LYS A 42 -20.89 8.40 2.45
CA LYS A 42 -22.07 7.64 2.85
C LYS A 42 -21.87 6.13 2.77
N LEU A 43 -22.22 5.47 3.87
CA LEU A 43 -22.46 4.03 3.89
C LEU A 43 -23.92 3.75 3.53
N TYR A 44 -24.16 2.96 2.47
CA TYR A 44 -25.53 2.62 2.08
C TYR A 44 -26.19 1.58 3.00
N HIS A 45 -25.38 0.73 3.63
CA HIS A 45 -25.81 -0.23 4.65
C HIS A 45 -24.83 -0.19 5.81
N GLN A 46 -25.37 -0.25 7.01
CA GLN A 46 -24.52 -0.30 8.21
C GLN A 46 -23.92 -1.71 8.36
N PRO A 47 -22.62 -1.82 8.65
CA PRO A 47 -21.99 -3.07 9.04
C PRO A 47 -22.65 -3.68 10.28
N ASN A 48 -22.66 -5.01 10.35
CA ASN A 48 -23.12 -5.70 11.54
C ASN A 48 -22.15 -5.44 12.70
N VAL A 49 -22.62 -4.83 13.76
CA VAL A 49 -21.80 -4.44 14.92
C VAL A 49 -21.14 -5.62 15.65
N ALA A 50 -21.64 -6.85 15.43
CA ALA A 50 -21.07 -8.05 16.02
C ALA A 50 -19.79 -8.55 15.29
N TYR A 51 -19.46 -7.98 14.15
CA TYR A 51 -18.32 -8.42 13.35
C TYR A 51 -17.32 -7.28 13.11
N PRO A 52 -16.01 -7.57 13.10
CA PRO A 52 -15.03 -6.59 12.69
C PRO A 52 -15.27 -6.15 11.23
N THR A 53 -14.91 -4.92 10.92
CA THR A 53 -15.17 -4.31 9.61
C THR A 53 -13.85 -3.98 8.90
N LEU A 54 -13.70 -4.46 7.69
CA LEU A 54 -12.56 -4.19 6.80
C LEU A 54 -13.03 -3.36 5.60
N TYR A 55 -12.32 -2.28 5.32
CA TYR A 55 -12.44 -1.59 4.04
C TYR A 55 -11.60 -2.32 2.99
N ARG A 56 -12.13 -2.51 1.80
CA ARG A 56 -11.39 -2.93 0.60
C ARG A 56 -11.83 -2.05 -0.55
N GLY A 57 -10.92 -1.21 -1.06
CA GLY A 57 -11.35 -0.22 -2.04
C GLY A 57 -10.22 0.64 -2.59
N TRP A 58 -10.63 1.71 -3.23
CA TRP A 58 -9.73 2.74 -3.70
C TRP A 58 -8.99 3.40 -2.55
N MET A 59 -7.80 3.89 -2.85
CA MET A 59 -7.02 4.66 -1.90
C MET A 59 -7.79 5.92 -1.48
N LEU A 60 -7.99 6.05 -0.20
CA LEU A 60 -8.63 7.21 0.42
C LEU A 60 -7.56 8.19 0.94
N SER A 61 -7.81 9.47 0.87
CA SER A 61 -7.06 10.47 1.63
C SER A 61 -7.24 10.25 3.14
N GLU A 62 -6.39 10.87 3.94
CA GLU A 62 -6.53 10.82 5.40
C GLU A 62 -7.92 11.28 5.85
N VAL A 63 -8.43 12.36 5.27
CA VAL A 63 -9.74 12.93 5.62
C VAL A 63 -10.86 11.96 5.28
N GLU A 64 -10.86 11.40 4.08
CA GLU A 64 -11.88 10.41 3.67
C GLU A 64 -11.84 9.15 4.53
N TYR A 65 -10.63 8.67 4.87
CA TYR A 65 -10.50 7.50 5.74
C TYR A 65 -10.98 7.79 7.18
N GLN A 66 -10.69 8.98 7.71
CA GLN A 66 -11.22 9.43 9.00
C GLN A 66 -12.75 9.51 8.98
N GLN A 67 -13.34 10.04 7.92
CA GLN A 67 -14.79 10.11 7.75
C GLN A 67 -15.42 8.71 7.77
N LEU A 68 -14.83 7.76 7.02
CA LEU A 68 -15.29 6.37 7.05
C LEU A 68 -15.16 5.76 8.46
N ALA A 69 -14.06 6.03 9.16
CA ALA A 69 -13.84 5.56 10.53
C ALA A 69 -14.81 6.17 11.57
N HIS A 70 -15.36 7.36 11.28
CA HIS A 70 -16.45 7.94 12.11
C HIS A 70 -17.79 7.27 11.88
N MET A 71 -18.03 6.70 10.69
CA MET A 71 -19.30 6.03 10.37
C MET A 71 -19.38 4.61 10.93
N THR A 72 -18.24 3.95 11.10
CA THR A 72 -18.17 2.56 11.58
C THR A 72 -16.82 2.25 12.20
N SER A 73 -16.81 1.26 13.12
CA SER A 73 -15.56 0.78 13.73
C SER A 73 -14.78 -0.07 12.72
N LEU A 74 -13.66 0.44 12.23
CA LEU A 74 -12.77 -0.26 11.29
C LEU A 74 -11.74 -1.12 12.04
N LEU A 75 -11.40 -2.28 11.48
CA LEU A 75 -10.34 -3.16 11.97
C LEU A 75 -8.96 -2.51 11.85
N VAL A 76 -8.73 -1.77 10.78
CA VAL A 76 -7.51 -0.97 10.57
C VAL A 76 -7.82 0.47 10.94
N SER A 77 -7.13 1.00 11.94
CA SER A 77 -7.30 2.39 12.33
C SER A 77 -6.70 3.34 11.29
N THR A 78 -7.09 4.61 11.30
CA THR A 78 -6.49 5.64 10.43
C THR A 78 -4.97 5.70 10.59
N GLU A 79 -4.47 5.62 11.82
CA GLU A 79 -3.02 5.59 12.09
C GLU A 79 -2.34 4.39 11.43
N MET A 80 -2.90 3.19 11.53
CA MET A 80 -2.38 1.99 10.87
C MET A 80 -2.41 2.09 9.36
N TYR A 81 -3.50 2.64 8.81
CA TYR A 81 -3.66 2.90 7.38
C TYR A 81 -2.54 3.80 6.86
N LEU A 82 -2.37 4.98 7.46
CA LEU A 82 -1.33 5.93 7.07
C LEU A 82 0.09 5.37 7.27
N ALA A 83 0.33 4.69 8.40
CA ALA A 83 1.62 4.08 8.69
C ALA A 83 2.03 3.00 7.68
N SER A 84 1.07 2.33 7.03
CA SER A 84 1.34 1.34 5.98
C SER A 84 1.40 1.96 4.60
N HIS A 85 0.51 2.91 4.33
CA HIS A 85 0.31 3.52 3.04
C HIS A 85 1.36 4.58 2.67
N GLN A 86 1.91 5.29 3.66
CA GLN A 86 2.88 6.36 3.46
C GLN A 86 4.30 5.92 3.83
N ALA A 87 5.28 6.26 2.98
CA ALA A 87 6.67 5.85 3.16
C ALA A 87 7.27 6.31 4.50
N ASN A 88 6.91 7.50 4.98
CA ASN A 88 7.34 8.02 6.29
C ASN A 88 6.80 7.22 7.48
N GLY A 89 5.78 6.38 7.28
CA GLY A 89 5.25 5.48 8.30
C GLY A 89 6.02 4.17 8.44
N TRP A 90 6.80 3.75 7.44
CA TRP A 90 7.45 2.44 7.45
C TRP A 90 8.94 2.43 7.14
N TYR A 91 9.44 3.40 6.38
CA TYR A 91 10.81 3.38 5.84
C TYR A 91 11.87 3.23 6.93
N ASP A 92 11.84 4.08 7.94
CA ASP A 92 12.86 4.08 9.00
C ASP A 92 12.92 2.76 9.80
N SER A 93 11.79 2.03 9.84
CA SER A 93 11.71 0.75 10.55
C SER A 93 12.40 -0.39 9.80
N ILE A 94 12.60 -0.28 8.48
CA ILE A 94 13.12 -1.37 7.65
C ILE A 94 14.28 -0.95 6.73
N THR A 95 15.04 0.07 7.09
CA THR A 95 16.15 0.62 6.28
C THR A 95 17.18 -0.43 5.84
N GLY A 96 17.37 -1.51 6.60
CA GLY A 96 18.26 -2.62 6.24
C GLY A 96 17.68 -3.61 5.21
N PHE A 97 16.41 -3.47 4.82
CA PHE A 97 15.68 -4.40 3.93
C PHE A 97 15.14 -3.73 2.66
N THR A 98 15.35 -2.43 2.53
CA THR A 98 14.88 -1.58 1.43
C THR A 98 16.03 -0.71 0.91
N PRO A 99 16.00 -0.22 -0.33
CA PRO A 99 17.03 0.70 -0.83
C PRO A 99 17.22 1.91 0.08
N ARG A 100 18.46 2.35 0.22
CA ARG A 100 18.78 3.56 1.02
C ARG A 100 18.04 4.77 0.45
N GLY A 101 17.52 5.60 1.33
CA GLY A 101 16.77 6.78 0.92
C GLY A 101 16.66 7.83 2.00
N SER A 102 15.93 8.86 1.69
CA SER A 102 15.55 9.93 2.60
C SER A 102 14.15 10.44 2.30
N ILE A 103 13.44 10.85 3.31
CA ILE A 103 12.13 11.49 3.18
C ILE A 103 12.29 12.95 3.59
N VAL A 104 12.09 13.84 2.64
CA VAL A 104 12.34 15.28 2.82
C VAL A 104 11.27 16.12 2.10
N ALA A 105 11.07 17.35 2.54
CA ALA A 105 10.23 18.29 1.81
C ALA A 105 10.83 18.62 0.43
N ALA A 106 9.99 18.75 -0.58
CA ALA A 106 10.43 18.99 -1.97
C ALA A 106 11.35 20.19 -2.09
N GLY A 107 11.09 21.28 -1.34
CA GLY A 107 11.96 22.48 -1.35
C GLY A 107 13.37 22.23 -0.81
N ALA A 108 13.62 21.13 -0.08
CA ALA A 108 14.93 20.75 0.43
C ALA A 108 15.50 19.51 -0.27
N ALA A 109 14.77 18.92 -1.21
CA ALA A 109 15.06 17.61 -1.78
C ALA A 109 16.29 17.60 -2.71
N GLY A 110 16.68 18.73 -3.30
CA GLY A 110 17.82 18.85 -4.20
C GLY A 110 19.13 18.28 -3.62
N VAL A 111 19.38 18.49 -2.32
CA VAL A 111 20.57 17.98 -1.64
C VAL A 111 20.59 16.44 -1.64
N SER A 112 19.46 15.80 -1.36
CA SER A 112 19.34 14.34 -1.37
C SER A 112 19.46 13.79 -2.79
N VAL A 113 18.85 14.43 -3.77
CA VAL A 113 18.98 14.07 -5.19
C VAL A 113 20.44 14.11 -5.61
N GLU A 114 21.15 15.23 -5.39
CA GLU A 114 22.57 15.34 -5.71
C GLU A 114 23.42 14.27 -5.03
N PHE A 115 23.14 13.97 -3.77
CA PHE A 115 23.85 12.93 -3.04
C PHE A 115 23.77 11.57 -3.75
N PHE A 116 22.57 11.14 -4.12
CA PHE A 116 22.39 9.83 -4.79
C PHE A 116 22.91 9.85 -6.23
N LEU A 117 22.75 10.95 -6.97
CA LEU A 117 23.31 11.09 -8.31
C LEU A 117 24.84 10.98 -8.31
N LYS A 118 25.52 11.59 -7.34
CA LYS A 118 26.99 11.47 -7.20
C LYS A 118 27.46 10.04 -6.90
N GLN A 119 26.63 9.24 -6.22
CA GLN A 119 27.00 7.86 -5.88
C GLN A 119 26.70 6.84 -6.98
N GLY A 120 25.56 6.94 -7.65
CA GLY A 120 25.07 5.93 -8.56
C GLY A 120 24.65 6.44 -9.94
N GLY A 121 24.80 7.74 -10.24
CA GLY A 121 24.40 8.36 -11.50
C GLY A 121 22.88 8.49 -11.68
N ARG A 122 22.10 7.78 -10.90
CA ARG A 122 20.62 7.81 -10.90
C ARG A 122 20.05 7.72 -9.49
N CYS A 123 18.85 8.28 -9.28
CA CYS A 123 18.07 8.06 -8.09
C CYS A 123 16.60 7.82 -8.44
N PHE A 124 15.85 7.27 -7.49
CA PHE A 124 14.41 7.07 -7.63
C PHE A 124 13.68 8.05 -6.72
N VAL A 125 12.78 8.85 -7.31
CA VAL A 125 12.00 9.88 -6.60
C VAL A 125 10.51 9.54 -6.69
N LYS A 126 9.83 9.55 -5.57
CA LYS A 126 8.36 9.39 -5.51
C LYS A 126 7.77 10.28 -4.42
N GLY A 127 6.46 10.53 -4.49
CA GLY A 127 5.71 11.00 -3.33
C GLY A 127 5.71 9.95 -2.22
N ILE A 128 5.29 10.32 -1.02
CA ILE A 128 5.26 9.37 0.11
C ILE A 128 4.30 8.19 -0.11
N SER A 129 3.27 8.36 -0.94
CA SER A 129 2.29 7.31 -1.24
C SER A 129 2.40 6.77 -2.67
N LYS A 130 2.62 7.65 -3.67
CA LYS A 130 2.58 7.28 -5.09
C LYS A 130 3.88 7.63 -5.82
N SER A 131 4.25 6.80 -6.81
CA SER A 131 5.33 7.10 -7.73
C SER A 131 4.86 8.03 -8.86
N PHE A 132 5.82 8.61 -9.57
CA PHE A 132 5.58 9.37 -10.80
C PHE A 132 5.71 8.49 -12.06
N GLY A 133 5.51 7.20 -11.91
CA GLY A 133 5.66 6.22 -12.99
C GLY A 133 7.10 6.16 -13.51
N SER A 134 7.27 6.12 -14.82
CA SER A 134 8.60 6.06 -15.46
C SER A 134 9.46 7.30 -15.17
N GLU A 135 8.85 8.43 -14.82
CA GLU A 135 9.55 9.68 -14.50
C GLU A 135 10.17 9.69 -13.10
N SER A 136 9.86 8.67 -12.27
CA SER A 136 10.47 8.52 -10.95
C SER A 136 11.98 8.28 -10.98
N VAL A 137 12.54 7.85 -12.11
CA VAL A 137 13.99 7.65 -12.27
C VAL A 137 14.63 8.94 -12.76
N ILE A 138 15.49 9.52 -11.94
CA ILE A 138 16.13 10.81 -12.17
C ILE A 138 17.63 10.59 -12.40
N SER A 139 18.16 11.17 -13.45
CA SER A 139 19.58 11.10 -13.82
C SER A 139 20.30 12.47 -13.76
N SER A 140 19.55 13.55 -13.53
CA SER A 140 20.11 14.90 -13.40
C SER A 140 19.24 15.81 -12.54
N GLY A 141 19.83 16.87 -11.99
CA GLY A 141 19.08 17.90 -11.28
C GLY A 141 18.05 18.60 -12.17
N ALA A 142 18.31 18.75 -13.45
CA ALA A 142 17.35 19.35 -14.39
C ALA A 142 16.11 18.47 -14.59
N GLU A 143 16.28 17.14 -14.68
CA GLU A 143 15.14 16.21 -14.71
C GLU A 143 14.32 16.26 -13.42
N PHE A 144 14.99 16.40 -12.27
CA PHE A 144 14.30 16.54 -10.99
C PHE A 144 13.44 17.82 -10.94
N GLU A 145 13.98 18.96 -11.34
CA GLU A 145 13.22 20.21 -11.40
C GLU A 145 12.05 20.13 -12.38
N ALA A 146 12.26 19.52 -13.54
CA ALA A 146 11.20 19.29 -14.52
C ALA A 146 10.07 18.37 -13.96
N LEU A 147 10.44 17.33 -13.19
CA LEU A 147 9.47 16.46 -12.52
C LEU A 147 8.62 17.25 -11.51
N LEU A 148 9.24 18.05 -10.65
CA LEU A 148 8.53 18.86 -9.66
C LEU A 148 7.54 19.82 -10.34
N GLN A 149 7.96 20.48 -11.41
CA GLN A 149 7.13 21.41 -12.17
C GLN A 149 5.96 20.70 -12.85
N LYS A 150 6.25 19.58 -13.54
CA LYS A 150 5.23 18.84 -14.29
C LYS A 150 4.12 18.27 -13.40
N HIS A 151 4.49 17.80 -12.23
CA HIS A 151 3.55 17.19 -11.25
C HIS A 151 3.05 18.20 -10.21
N GLU A 152 3.32 19.49 -10.39
CA GLU A 152 2.87 20.58 -9.52
C GLU A 152 3.20 20.31 -8.03
N VAL A 153 4.38 19.72 -7.77
CA VAL A 153 4.79 19.34 -6.42
C VAL A 153 5.11 20.60 -5.61
N ALA A 154 4.36 20.85 -4.54
CA ALA A 154 4.59 22.01 -3.69
C ALA A 154 5.85 21.83 -2.83
N SER A 155 6.54 22.93 -2.51
CA SER A 155 7.80 22.90 -1.72
C SER A 155 7.68 22.22 -0.37
N LYS A 156 6.46 22.20 0.21
CA LYS A 156 6.15 21.53 1.50
C LYS A 156 5.83 20.05 1.36
N ASP A 157 5.52 19.55 0.17
CA ASP A 157 5.15 18.16 -0.06
C ASP A 157 6.33 17.24 0.21
N LEU A 158 6.08 16.13 0.88
CA LEU A 158 7.13 15.17 1.19
C LEU A 158 7.42 14.28 -0.02
N LEU A 159 8.70 14.16 -0.31
CA LEU A 159 9.22 13.25 -1.31
C LEU A 159 10.05 12.15 -0.65
N PHE A 160 9.95 10.95 -1.18
CA PHE A 160 10.81 9.84 -0.86
C PHE A 160 11.84 9.65 -1.97
N ILE A 161 13.09 9.94 -1.67
CA ILE A 161 14.22 9.87 -2.60
C ILE A 161 15.08 8.68 -2.20
N ARG A 162 15.34 7.77 -3.14
CA ARG A 162 16.11 6.55 -2.90
C ARG A 162 17.24 6.40 -3.89
N GLU A 163 18.28 5.64 -3.48
CA GLU A 163 19.24 5.13 -4.44
C GLU A 163 18.50 4.32 -5.51
N PHE A 164 18.98 4.43 -6.74
CA PHE A 164 18.47 3.60 -7.82
C PHE A 164 19.12 2.21 -7.72
N VAL A 165 18.29 1.19 -7.62
CA VAL A 165 18.72 -0.21 -7.60
C VAL A 165 18.30 -0.87 -8.90
N GLU A 166 19.25 -1.45 -9.61
CA GLU A 166 18.94 -2.25 -10.79
C GLU A 166 18.33 -3.59 -10.38
N LEU A 167 17.08 -3.78 -10.78
CA LEU A 167 16.33 -4.99 -10.50
C LEU A 167 16.59 -6.03 -11.60
N SER A 168 16.47 -7.30 -11.24
CA SER A 168 16.51 -8.42 -12.19
C SER A 168 15.23 -8.43 -13.04
N SER A 169 15.22 -9.32 -14.04
CA SER A 169 14.02 -9.54 -14.86
C SER A 169 12.92 -10.37 -14.16
N GLN A 170 13.16 -10.82 -12.94
CA GLN A 170 12.15 -11.52 -12.16
C GLN A 170 11.01 -10.56 -11.83
N PRO A 171 9.74 -10.98 -11.99
CA PRO A 171 8.61 -10.16 -11.63
C PRO A 171 8.65 -9.77 -10.14
N GLU A 172 8.23 -8.56 -9.86
CA GLU A 172 7.93 -8.13 -8.51
C GLU A 172 6.82 -9.00 -7.92
N GLN A 173 6.95 -9.40 -6.67
CA GLN A 173 5.98 -10.22 -5.97
C GLN A 173 5.34 -9.42 -4.83
N ARG A 174 4.01 -9.47 -4.73
CA ARG A 174 3.26 -8.87 -3.63
C ARG A 174 2.92 -9.92 -2.58
N PHE A 175 3.35 -9.67 -1.36
CA PHE A 175 2.96 -10.45 -0.19
C PHE A 175 1.93 -9.66 0.63
N PHE A 176 0.75 -10.23 0.82
CA PHE A 176 -0.18 -9.72 1.81
C PHE A 176 0.23 -10.21 3.20
N VAL A 177 0.22 -9.31 4.17
CA VAL A 177 0.64 -9.61 5.53
C VAL A 177 -0.52 -9.35 6.48
N VAL A 178 -0.85 -10.38 7.27
CA VAL A 178 -1.83 -10.30 8.35
C VAL A 178 -1.08 -10.44 9.66
N ARG A 179 -0.99 -9.38 10.43
CA ARG A 179 -0.18 -9.32 11.65
C ARG A 179 1.30 -9.63 11.38
N LYS A 180 1.70 -10.89 11.50
CA LYS A 180 3.08 -11.38 11.27
C LYS A 180 3.17 -12.48 10.20
N GLY A 181 2.04 -12.94 9.71
CA GLY A 181 1.96 -13.96 8.66
C GLY A 181 2.00 -13.30 7.29
N ALA A 182 2.99 -13.63 6.48
CA ALA A 182 3.07 -13.21 5.08
C ALA A 182 2.53 -14.33 4.18
N PHE A 183 1.74 -13.94 3.19
CA PHE A 183 1.11 -14.82 2.21
C PHE A 183 1.52 -14.35 0.81
N GLY A 184 2.03 -15.23 -0.01
CA GLY A 184 2.32 -15.01 -1.42
C GLY A 184 1.32 -15.71 -2.32
N ALA A 185 1.09 -15.20 -3.53
CA ALA A 185 0.30 -15.86 -4.55
C ALA A 185 0.95 -17.19 -4.96
N ALA A 186 0.14 -18.16 -5.39
CA ALA A 186 0.62 -19.48 -5.85
C ALA A 186 1.64 -20.13 -4.89
N GLU A 187 1.40 -20.05 -3.58
CA GLU A 187 2.25 -20.60 -2.50
C GLU A 187 3.66 -20.00 -2.42
N ALA A 188 3.90 -18.83 -3.06
CA ALA A 188 5.17 -18.12 -2.94
C ALA A 188 5.49 -17.81 -1.46
N GLN A 189 6.74 -18.02 -1.09
CA GLN A 189 7.19 -17.78 0.29
C GLN A 189 7.99 -16.48 0.36
N LEU A 190 7.71 -15.66 1.35
CA LEU A 190 8.54 -14.49 1.62
C LEU A 190 9.97 -14.95 1.92
N PRO A 191 11.00 -14.39 1.24
CA PRO A 191 12.39 -14.74 1.49
C PRO A 191 12.75 -14.64 2.98
N GLU A 192 13.46 -15.65 3.49
CA GLU A 192 13.82 -15.74 4.92
C GLU A 192 14.57 -14.50 5.41
N THR A 193 15.43 -13.94 4.54
CA THR A 193 16.22 -12.73 4.82
C THR A 193 15.35 -11.49 5.04
N LEU A 194 14.12 -11.47 4.54
CA LEU A 194 13.18 -10.34 4.70
C LEU A 194 12.19 -10.52 5.86
N LYS A 195 12.08 -11.72 6.44
CA LYS A 195 11.16 -11.96 7.58
C LYS A 195 11.39 -11.04 8.79
N PRO A 196 12.63 -10.68 9.15
CA PRO A 196 12.85 -9.74 10.24
C PRO A 196 12.22 -8.36 10.02
N ALA A 197 12.08 -7.92 8.76
CA ALA A 197 11.39 -6.65 8.43
C ALA A 197 9.94 -6.65 8.91
N LEU A 198 9.22 -7.78 8.82
CA LEU A 198 7.84 -7.89 9.31
C LEU A 198 7.77 -7.69 10.84
N GLY A 199 8.81 -8.12 11.56
CA GLY A 199 8.94 -7.88 12.99
C GLY A 199 9.15 -6.41 13.35
N ALA A 200 9.76 -5.63 12.46
CA ALA A 200 9.97 -4.19 12.61
C ALA A 200 8.71 -3.38 12.24
N LEU A 201 7.90 -3.87 11.30
CA LEU A 201 6.63 -3.28 10.88
C LEU A 201 5.50 -3.61 11.88
N LYS A 202 5.68 -3.18 13.14
CA LYS A 202 4.74 -3.46 14.24
C LYS A 202 3.42 -2.69 14.09
N ASN A 203 2.42 -3.12 14.86
CA ASN A 203 1.14 -2.42 15.03
C ASN A 203 0.34 -2.25 13.72
N ARG A 204 0.42 -3.22 12.81
CA ARG A 204 -0.40 -3.29 11.60
C ARG A 204 -1.22 -4.56 11.58
N TRP A 205 -2.47 -4.42 11.19
CA TRP A 205 -3.35 -5.58 11.04
C TRP A 205 -3.20 -6.23 9.68
N PHE A 206 -3.24 -5.41 8.63
CA PHE A 206 -3.32 -5.86 7.25
C PHE A 206 -2.56 -4.90 6.34
N TYR A 207 -1.49 -5.37 5.72
CA TYR A 207 -0.62 -4.56 4.87
C TYR A 207 0.03 -5.43 3.79
N THR A 208 0.70 -4.80 2.84
CA THR A 208 1.45 -5.50 1.80
C THR A 208 2.93 -5.17 1.88
N VAL A 209 3.76 -6.09 1.42
CA VAL A 209 5.16 -5.84 1.08
C VAL A 209 5.41 -6.30 -0.35
N ASP A 210 5.98 -5.42 -1.15
CA ASP A 210 6.39 -5.71 -2.52
C ASP A 210 7.87 -6.04 -2.53
N VAL A 211 8.19 -7.22 -3.03
CA VAL A 211 9.54 -7.76 -3.07
C VAL A 211 10.02 -7.85 -4.52
N ALA A 212 11.18 -7.30 -4.77
CA ALA A 212 11.90 -7.49 -6.03
C ALA A 212 13.28 -8.09 -5.77
N TYR A 213 13.95 -8.53 -6.82
CA TYR A 213 15.29 -9.07 -6.74
C TYR A 213 16.25 -8.16 -7.49
N THR A 214 17.39 -7.86 -6.87
CA THR A 214 18.48 -7.16 -7.55
C THR A 214 19.08 -8.03 -8.65
N GLN A 215 19.89 -7.45 -9.54
CA GLN A 215 20.64 -8.23 -10.55
C GLN A 215 21.57 -9.28 -9.93
N THR A 216 21.98 -9.10 -8.69
CA THR A 216 22.79 -10.09 -7.93
C THR A 216 21.96 -11.16 -7.24
N GLY A 217 20.62 -11.15 -7.43
CA GLY A 217 19.69 -12.13 -6.86
C GLY A 217 19.34 -11.86 -5.39
N GLN A 218 19.70 -10.72 -4.82
CA GLN A 218 19.29 -10.37 -3.46
C GLN A 218 17.86 -9.88 -3.43
N PRO A 219 16.99 -10.43 -2.56
CA PRO A 219 15.65 -9.92 -2.39
C PRO A 219 15.68 -8.58 -1.61
N VAL A 220 14.82 -7.65 -2.02
CA VAL A 220 14.71 -6.33 -1.42
C VAL A 220 13.24 -5.93 -1.37
N ILE A 221 12.83 -5.30 -0.26
CA ILE A 221 11.49 -4.71 -0.16
C ILE A 221 11.51 -3.37 -0.90
N ILE A 222 10.73 -3.24 -1.94
CA ILE A 222 10.65 -2.01 -2.71
C ILE A 222 9.50 -1.12 -2.29
N GLU A 223 8.47 -1.68 -1.66
CA GLU A 223 7.31 -0.93 -1.16
C GLU A 223 6.64 -1.66 0.00
N VAL A 224 6.09 -0.88 0.93
CA VAL A 224 5.07 -1.32 1.89
C VAL A 224 3.80 -0.55 1.57
N GLY A 225 2.67 -1.25 1.53
CA GLY A 225 1.36 -0.67 1.26
C GLY A 225 0.33 -1.07 2.32
N ASP A 226 -0.79 -0.37 2.38
CA ASP A 226 -1.92 -0.82 3.18
C ASP A 226 -2.70 -1.90 2.42
N GLY A 227 -2.98 -3.03 3.05
CA GLY A 227 -3.62 -4.18 2.43
C GLY A 227 -5.04 -3.91 1.95
N GLN A 228 -5.71 -2.88 2.48
CA GLN A 228 -7.07 -2.52 2.13
C GLN A 228 -7.18 -1.85 0.76
N VAL A 229 -6.13 -1.10 0.36
CA VAL A 229 -6.12 -0.29 -0.86
C VAL A 229 -5.05 -0.73 -1.86
N SER A 230 -4.35 -1.80 -1.55
CA SER A 230 -3.42 -2.43 -2.48
C SER A 230 -4.18 -3.24 -3.53
N ASP A 231 -3.79 -3.08 -4.79
CA ASP A 231 -4.27 -3.95 -5.86
C ASP A 231 -3.81 -5.41 -5.63
N ILE A 232 -4.38 -6.33 -6.36
CA ILE A 232 -4.11 -7.76 -6.17
C ILE A 232 -2.94 -8.29 -7.00
N LYS A 233 -2.40 -7.50 -7.96
CA LYS A 233 -1.30 -7.90 -8.85
C LYS A 233 -1.46 -9.33 -9.40
N GLU A 234 -0.54 -10.23 -9.04
CA GLU A 234 -0.53 -11.64 -9.46
C GLU A 234 -1.54 -12.54 -8.73
N TRP A 235 -2.28 -12.01 -7.74
CA TRP A 235 -3.28 -12.78 -7.01
C TRP A 235 -4.60 -12.86 -7.77
N SER A 236 -5.33 -13.97 -7.64
CA SER A 236 -6.77 -13.97 -7.92
C SER A 236 -7.54 -13.50 -6.68
N VAL A 237 -8.72 -12.93 -6.91
CA VAL A 237 -9.62 -12.53 -5.82
C VAL A 237 -9.96 -13.73 -4.92
N ALA A 238 -10.26 -14.89 -5.52
CA ALA A 238 -10.58 -16.10 -4.78
C ALA A 238 -9.43 -16.55 -3.86
N GLU A 239 -8.18 -16.49 -4.34
CA GLU A 239 -7.01 -16.83 -3.53
C GLU A 239 -6.78 -15.83 -2.39
N LEU A 240 -6.90 -14.54 -2.67
CA LEU A 240 -6.81 -13.49 -1.65
C LEU A 240 -7.81 -13.74 -0.51
N TYR A 241 -9.06 -14.03 -0.87
CA TYR A 241 -10.11 -14.24 0.13
C TYR A 241 -9.93 -15.53 0.92
N SER A 242 -9.63 -16.65 0.24
CA SER A 242 -9.48 -17.94 0.91
C SER A 242 -8.26 -18.05 1.83
N LYS A 243 -7.17 -17.35 1.50
CA LYS A 243 -5.92 -17.40 2.29
C LYS A 243 -5.78 -16.23 3.26
N VAL A 244 -5.96 -15.01 2.75
CA VAL A 244 -5.59 -13.79 3.48
C VAL A 244 -6.76 -13.22 4.26
N ILE A 245 -7.89 -12.96 3.58
CA ILE A 245 -9.07 -12.36 4.23
C ILE A 245 -9.68 -13.34 5.23
N HIS A 246 -9.69 -14.63 4.91
CA HIS A 246 -10.11 -15.66 5.87
C HIS A 246 -9.25 -15.66 7.13
N ARG A 247 -7.91 -15.61 6.97
CA ARG A 247 -6.99 -15.54 8.11
C ARG A 247 -7.18 -14.27 8.94
N LEU A 248 -7.42 -13.14 8.26
CA LEU A 248 -7.72 -11.88 8.94
C LEU A 248 -9.00 -12.00 9.79
N ALA A 249 -10.04 -12.59 9.22
CA ALA A 249 -11.32 -12.82 9.91
C ALA A 249 -11.18 -13.73 11.14
N GLU A 250 -10.35 -14.78 11.07
CA GLU A 250 -10.06 -15.66 12.21
C GLU A 250 -9.36 -14.93 13.36
N LEU A 251 -8.38 -14.07 13.04
CA LEU A 251 -7.59 -13.38 14.06
C LEU A 251 -8.31 -12.16 14.66
N ALA A 252 -9.33 -11.66 13.99
CA ALA A 252 -10.12 -10.51 14.42
C ALA A 252 -11.40 -10.91 15.18
N ALA A 253 -11.77 -12.20 15.17
CA ALA A 253 -12.90 -12.76 15.92
C ALA A 253 -12.55 -12.93 17.40
#